data_c825ce04fe067e1074dab771f82c7f05
#
_entry.id   c825ce04fe067e1074dab771f82c7f05
#
_cell.length_a   1.000
_cell.length_b   1.000
_cell.length_c   1.000
_cell.angle_alpha   90.00
_cell.angle_beta   90.00
_cell.angle_gamma   90.00
#
_symmetry.space_group_name_H-M   'P 1'
#
loop_
_entity.id
_entity.type
_entity.pdbx_description
1 polymer ?
#
loop_
_entity_poly.entity_id
_entity_poly.type
_entity_poly.pdbx_seq_one_letter_code
_entity_poly.pdbx_strand_id
1 'polypeptide(L)'
;MSLNKNTGILIDRAINELRTGRPIVLEEKGNYWIFYNIEHAKKLVINKFKKIQDKETYLLITKQKAKQLISNKINSDVYFEVKSNFNLTKFQDLFLNPIVKKNIIKFKGIDSFKSKKIHKHALELSKNAKLIPSLIFKKINTNKVKNTDEFFSQLGLMKFNYLDLAYQSKHISDSIKIVSSAKVPLPYVD
;
A
#
# COMPACT_ATOMS: atom_id res chain seq x y z
N MET A 1 10.90 9.28 -26.79
CA MET A 1 10.12 8.04 -26.63
C MET A 1 8.75 8.43 -26.10
N SER A 2 7.70 8.34 -26.91
CA SER A 2 6.36 8.76 -26.52
C SER A 2 5.84 7.86 -25.40
N LEU A 3 5.46 8.47 -24.29
CA LEU A 3 4.71 7.81 -23.21
C LEU A 3 3.51 7.09 -23.83
N ASN A 4 3.45 5.79 -23.60
CA ASN A 4 2.30 5.02 -24.05
C ASN A 4 1.10 5.55 -23.25
N LYS A 5 0.18 6.30 -23.90
CA LYS A 5 -1.02 6.90 -23.28
C LYS A 5 -1.79 5.90 -22.40
N ASN A 6 -1.74 4.62 -22.78
CA ASN A 6 -2.40 3.55 -22.04
C ASN A 6 -1.82 3.33 -20.64
N THR A 7 -0.52 3.56 -20.43
CA THR A 7 0.11 3.33 -19.12
C THR A 7 -0.33 4.38 -18.09
N GLY A 8 -0.54 5.65 -18.51
CA GLY A 8 -1.08 6.71 -17.64
C GLY A 8 -2.47 6.38 -17.11
N ILE A 9 -3.31 5.91 -17.99
CA ILE A 9 -4.68 5.52 -17.66
C ILE A 9 -4.69 4.38 -16.64
N LEU A 10 -3.77 3.42 -16.74
CA LEU A 10 -3.70 2.29 -15.79
C LEU A 10 -3.31 2.74 -14.39
N ILE A 11 -2.37 3.69 -14.28
CA ILE A 11 -1.98 4.25 -12.95
C ILE A 11 -3.12 5.03 -12.33
N ASP A 12 -3.77 5.90 -13.10
CA ASP A 12 -4.91 6.68 -12.62
C ASP A 12 -6.04 5.75 -12.14
N ARG A 13 -6.28 4.65 -12.85
CA ARG A 13 -7.22 3.62 -12.42
C ARG A 13 -6.78 2.97 -11.11
N ALA A 14 -5.52 2.55 -10.98
CA ALA A 14 -5.02 1.96 -9.74
C ALA A 14 -5.13 2.93 -8.55
N ILE A 15 -4.80 4.21 -8.77
CA ILE A 15 -4.95 5.27 -7.77
C ILE A 15 -6.43 5.44 -7.38
N ASN A 16 -7.34 5.47 -8.35
CA ASN A 16 -8.77 5.61 -8.08
C ASN A 16 -9.35 4.40 -7.34
N GLU A 17 -8.92 3.18 -7.65
CA GLU A 17 -9.30 1.99 -6.89
C GLU A 17 -8.91 2.14 -5.40
N LEU A 18 -7.66 2.54 -5.14
CA LEU A 18 -7.19 2.75 -3.77
C LEU A 18 -7.96 3.87 -3.06
N ARG A 19 -8.22 5.01 -3.73
CA ARG A 19 -8.99 6.14 -3.16
C ARG A 19 -10.41 5.78 -2.82
N THR A 20 -11.04 4.92 -3.61
CA THR A 20 -12.40 4.45 -3.35
C THR A 20 -12.47 3.30 -2.35
N GLY A 21 -11.33 2.90 -1.78
CA GLY A 21 -11.24 1.84 -0.79
C GLY A 21 -11.45 0.46 -1.40
N ARG A 22 -11.05 0.26 -2.66
CA ARG A 22 -11.05 -1.04 -3.30
C ARG A 22 -9.63 -1.61 -3.34
N PRO A 23 -9.47 -2.93 -3.16
CA PRO A 23 -8.17 -3.59 -3.31
C PRO A 23 -7.71 -3.58 -4.76
N ILE A 24 -6.40 -3.59 -4.96
CA ILE A 24 -5.77 -3.77 -6.26
C ILE A 24 -4.94 -5.05 -6.28
N VAL A 25 -4.80 -5.64 -7.46
CA VAL A 25 -3.90 -6.78 -7.69
C VAL A 25 -2.69 -6.30 -8.45
N LEU A 26 -1.50 -6.53 -7.90
CA LEU A 26 -0.24 -6.33 -8.62
C LEU A 26 0.32 -7.66 -9.05
N GLU A 27 0.73 -7.74 -10.32
CA GLU A 27 1.38 -8.89 -10.92
C GLU A 27 2.88 -8.62 -11.12
N GLU A 28 3.70 -9.59 -10.73
CA GLU A 28 5.13 -9.63 -11.04
C GLU A 28 5.52 -11.04 -11.48
N LYS A 29 5.86 -11.21 -12.76
CA LYS A 29 6.34 -12.50 -13.33
C LYS A 29 5.43 -13.68 -12.97
N GLY A 30 4.14 -13.54 -13.18
CA GLY A 30 3.14 -14.59 -12.88
C GLY A 30 2.84 -14.80 -11.40
N ASN A 31 3.40 -14.00 -10.52
CA ASN A 31 3.00 -13.96 -9.12
C ASN A 31 2.05 -12.79 -8.89
N TYR A 32 1.06 -12.98 -8.02
CA TYR A 32 -0.01 -12.03 -7.78
C TYR A 32 -0.11 -11.69 -6.30
N TRP A 33 -0.25 -10.40 -6.00
CA TRP A 33 -0.46 -9.89 -4.66
C TRP A 33 -1.66 -8.96 -4.65
N ILE A 34 -2.57 -9.17 -3.72
CA ILE A 34 -3.68 -8.25 -3.47
C ILE A 34 -3.24 -7.28 -2.39
N PHE A 35 -3.38 -5.97 -2.68
CA PHE A 35 -3.10 -4.89 -1.75
C PHE A 35 -4.37 -4.13 -1.42
N TYR A 36 -4.53 -3.79 -0.15
CA TYR A 36 -5.64 -3.00 0.36
C TYR A 36 -5.13 -1.92 1.30
N ASN A 37 -5.52 -0.65 1.06
CA ASN A 37 -5.06 0.44 1.92
C ASN A 37 -5.77 0.40 3.27
N ILE A 38 -5.01 0.58 4.36
CA ILE A 38 -5.52 0.47 5.72
C ILE A 38 -6.47 1.61 6.09
N GLU A 39 -6.31 2.78 5.49
CA GLU A 39 -7.13 3.97 5.76
C GLU A 39 -8.61 3.73 5.45
N HIS A 40 -8.88 3.00 4.37
CA HIS A 40 -10.23 2.62 3.95
C HIS A 40 -10.67 1.23 4.42
N ALA A 41 -9.85 0.58 5.24
CA ALA A 41 -10.07 -0.80 5.63
C ALA A 41 -11.32 -0.94 6.52
N LYS A 42 -12.46 -1.17 5.91
CA LYS A 42 -13.71 -1.53 6.60
C LYS A 42 -13.67 -2.99 7.04
N LYS A 43 -14.17 -3.28 8.24
CA LYS A 43 -14.22 -4.64 8.82
C LYS A 43 -14.79 -5.68 7.85
N LEU A 44 -15.83 -5.31 7.12
CA LEU A 44 -16.52 -6.19 6.17
C LEU A 44 -15.64 -6.54 4.96
N VAL A 45 -14.91 -5.57 4.42
CA VAL A 45 -13.99 -5.78 3.29
C VAL A 45 -12.80 -6.64 3.72
N ILE A 46 -12.27 -6.42 4.91
CA ILE A 46 -11.18 -7.24 5.45
C ILE A 46 -11.59 -8.67 5.68
N ASN A 47 -12.81 -8.89 6.19
CA ASN A 47 -13.31 -10.24 6.35
C ASN A 47 -13.45 -10.96 5.00
N LYS A 48 -13.90 -10.26 3.95
CA LYS A 48 -13.88 -10.79 2.58
C LYS A 48 -12.45 -11.05 2.10
N PHE A 49 -11.55 -10.09 2.30
CA PHE A 49 -10.14 -10.20 1.95
C PHE A 49 -9.45 -11.40 2.63
N LYS A 50 -9.72 -11.64 3.92
CA LYS A 50 -9.20 -12.80 4.64
C LYS A 50 -9.67 -14.13 4.05
N LYS A 51 -10.89 -14.19 3.53
CA LYS A 51 -11.47 -15.39 2.90
C LYS A 51 -10.94 -15.69 1.50
N ILE A 52 -10.30 -14.73 0.84
CA ILE A 52 -9.67 -14.97 -0.47
C ILE A 52 -8.47 -15.87 -0.26
N GLN A 53 -8.61 -17.15 -0.50
CA GLN A 53 -7.67 -18.22 -0.20
C GLN A 53 -7.18 -18.20 1.27
N ASP A 54 -6.93 -19.35 1.83
CA ASP A 54 -6.37 -19.52 3.17
C ASP A 54 -4.84 -19.29 3.13
N LYS A 55 -4.46 -18.03 3.06
CA LYS A 55 -3.07 -17.57 3.00
C LYS A 55 -2.84 -16.48 4.03
N GLU A 56 -1.60 -16.41 4.50
CA GLU A 56 -1.17 -15.41 5.46
C GLU A 56 -1.47 -14.00 4.94
N THR A 57 -1.92 -13.16 5.84
CA THR A 57 -2.14 -11.74 5.59
C THR A 57 -1.00 -10.97 6.23
N TYR A 58 -0.46 -10.02 5.49
CA TYR A 58 0.66 -9.20 5.92
C TYR A 58 0.27 -7.73 5.99
N LEU A 59 0.91 -7.00 6.89
CA LEU A 59 0.86 -5.55 6.95
C LEU A 59 2.19 -4.98 6.45
N LEU A 60 2.11 -4.10 5.48
CA LEU A 60 3.23 -3.39 4.88
C LEU A 60 3.20 -1.93 5.36
N ILE A 61 4.32 -1.45 5.88
CA ILE A 61 4.48 -0.09 6.38
C ILE A 61 5.80 0.53 5.93
N THR A 62 5.82 1.85 5.88
CA THR A 62 7.03 2.61 5.54
C THR A 62 8.07 2.52 6.66
N LYS A 63 9.34 2.77 6.28
CA LYS A 63 10.46 2.91 7.21
C LYS A 63 10.16 3.86 8.37
N GLN A 64 9.61 5.04 8.08
CA GLN A 64 9.30 6.03 9.10
C GLN A 64 8.29 5.49 10.12
N LYS A 65 7.22 4.85 9.63
CA LYS A 65 6.20 4.27 10.50
C LYS A 65 6.74 3.08 11.29
N ALA A 66 7.58 2.25 10.66
CA ALA A 66 8.24 1.13 11.32
C ALA A 66 9.17 1.59 12.45
N LYS A 67 9.90 2.69 12.25
CA LYS A 67 10.72 3.30 13.31
C LYS A 67 9.89 3.73 14.50
N GLN A 68 8.74 4.32 14.26
CA GLN A 68 7.84 4.77 15.33
C GLN A 68 7.20 3.62 16.11
N LEU A 69 6.76 2.56 15.39
CA LEU A 69 5.94 1.50 15.96
C LEU A 69 6.73 0.30 16.47
N ILE A 70 7.89 0.01 15.87
CA ILE A 70 8.63 -1.23 16.14
C ILE A 70 9.99 -0.92 16.78
N SER A 71 10.89 -0.26 16.05
CA SER A 71 12.24 0.04 16.51
C SER A 71 12.91 1.11 15.67
N ASN A 72 13.62 2.03 16.32
CA ASN A 72 14.44 3.05 15.66
C ASN A 72 15.56 2.47 14.77
N LYS A 73 15.93 1.21 14.98
CA LYS A 73 16.97 0.53 14.21
C LYS A 73 16.54 0.11 12.80
N ILE A 74 15.23 0.17 12.48
CA ILE A 74 14.73 -0.23 11.17
C ILE A 74 15.09 0.82 10.12
N ASN A 75 15.77 0.39 9.06
CA ASN A 75 16.30 1.25 8.00
C ASN A 75 15.65 1.05 6.61
N SER A 76 14.58 0.26 6.53
CA SER A 76 13.84 0.00 5.29
C SER A 76 12.34 -0.08 5.55
N ASP A 77 11.53 0.00 4.49
CA ASP A 77 10.14 -0.40 4.56
C ASP A 77 10.06 -1.88 4.88
N VAL A 78 9.12 -2.27 5.71
CA VAL A 78 8.99 -3.64 6.21
C VAL A 78 7.55 -4.13 6.13
N TYR A 79 7.38 -5.44 6.12
CA TYR A 79 6.09 -6.07 6.33
C TYR A 79 6.17 -7.15 7.40
N PHE A 80 5.06 -7.45 8.01
CA PHE A 80 4.93 -8.51 9.02
C PHE A 80 3.57 -9.20 8.93
N GLU A 81 3.52 -10.41 9.42
CA GLU A 81 2.30 -11.21 9.40
C GLU A 81 1.25 -10.65 10.36
N VAL A 82 0.02 -10.61 9.88
CA VAL A 82 -1.14 -10.21 10.66
C VAL A 82 -1.87 -11.46 11.13
N LYS A 83 -1.76 -11.78 12.41
CA LYS A 83 -2.44 -12.92 13.01
C LYS A 83 -3.96 -12.80 12.92
N SER A 84 -4.68 -13.93 13.02
CA SER A 84 -6.13 -13.99 12.87
C SER A 84 -6.90 -13.10 13.87
N ASN A 85 -6.36 -12.94 15.08
CA ASN A 85 -6.93 -12.09 16.14
C ASN A 85 -6.56 -10.60 16.03
N PHE A 86 -5.92 -10.20 14.93
CA PHE A 86 -5.49 -8.82 14.71
C PHE A 86 -6.69 -7.86 14.67
N ASN A 87 -6.71 -6.92 15.60
CA ASN A 87 -7.76 -5.91 15.66
C ASN A 87 -7.39 -4.73 14.76
N LEU A 88 -7.99 -4.73 13.55
CA LEU A 88 -7.74 -3.71 12.56
C LEU A 88 -8.11 -2.30 13.02
N THR A 89 -9.23 -2.15 13.75
CA THR A 89 -9.69 -0.83 14.21
C THR A 89 -8.64 -0.18 15.11
N LYS A 90 -8.12 -0.95 16.08
CA LYS A 90 -7.00 -0.46 16.91
C LYS A 90 -5.78 -0.10 16.09
N PHE A 91 -5.58 -0.79 14.98
CA PHE A 91 -4.45 -0.54 14.11
C PHE A 91 -4.66 0.71 13.24
N GLN A 92 -5.88 0.90 12.72
CA GLN A 92 -6.25 2.15 12.03
C GLN A 92 -6.06 3.36 12.95
N ASP A 93 -6.46 3.28 14.21
CA ASP A 93 -6.28 4.36 15.18
C ASP A 93 -4.80 4.76 15.34
N LEU A 94 -3.88 3.80 15.29
CA LEU A 94 -2.43 4.09 15.34
C LEU A 94 -1.92 4.85 14.12
N PHE A 95 -2.58 4.72 12.99
CA PHE A 95 -2.17 5.40 11.75
C PHE A 95 -2.89 6.73 11.57
N LEU A 96 -4.17 6.80 11.94
CA LEU A 96 -5.01 7.98 11.75
C LEU A 96 -4.86 9.01 12.87
N ASN A 97 -4.52 8.58 14.09
CA ASN A 97 -4.35 9.44 15.24
C ASN A 97 -2.89 9.60 15.64
N PRO A 98 -2.20 10.67 15.23
CA PRO A 98 -0.80 10.91 15.60
C PRO A 98 -0.61 11.18 17.11
N ILE A 99 -1.70 11.49 17.83
CA ILE A 99 -1.70 11.87 19.26
C ILE A 99 -1.83 10.66 20.19
N VAL A 100 -2.08 9.47 19.69
CA VAL A 100 -2.16 8.27 20.54
C VAL A 100 -0.78 8.04 21.17
N LYS A 101 -0.62 8.66 22.34
CA LYS A 101 0.57 8.55 23.16
C LYS A 101 0.92 7.08 23.42
N LYS A 102 2.16 6.74 23.17
CA LYS A 102 3.08 5.76 23.83
C LYS A 102 2.55 4.44 24.43
N ASN A 103 1.26 4.18 24.53
CA ASN A 103 0.71 2.84 24.79
C ASN A 103 0.59 2.06 23.48
N ILE A 104 1.61 2.19 22.71
CA ILE A 104 1.84 1.52 21.45
C ILE A 104 1.75 0.03 21.74
N ILE A 105 0.90 -0.62 20.99
CA ILE A 105 0.99 -2.05 20.77
C ILE A 105 2.47 -2.33 20.56
N LYS A 106 3.12 -2.87 21.60
CA LYS A 106 4.51 -3.23 21.50
C LYS A 106 4.58 -4.38 20.53
N PHE A 107 4.93 -4.09 19.28
CA PHE A 107 5.29 -5.10 18.28
C PHE A 107 6.60 -5.80 18.66
N LYS A 108 6.88 -5.93 19.99
CA LYS A 108 8.00 -6.71 20.49
C LYS A 108 7.78 -8.18 20.14
N GLY A 109 8.74 -8.75 19.41
CA GLY A 109 8.72 -10.16 19.04
C GLY A 109 7.96 -10.48 17.76
N ILE A 110 7.60 -9.48 16.94
CA ILE A 110 7.08 -9.74 15.59
C ILE A 110 8.27 -9.75 14.62
N ASP A 111 8.43 -10.88 13.93
CA ASP A 111 9.37 -10.98 12.83
C ASP A 111 8.95 -10.04 11.70
N SER A 112 9.81 -9.08 11.39
CA SER A 112 9.60 -8.16 10.29
C SER A 112 10.50 -8.52 9.11
N PHE A 113 9.92 -8.51 7.91
CA PHE A 113 10.63 -8.80 6.68
C PHE A 113 10.87 -7.52 5.87
N LYS A 114 12.03 -7.44 5.24
CA LYS A 114 12.37 -6.33 4.34
C LYS A 114 11.45 -6.34 3.11
N SER A 115 10.94 -5.17 2.74
CA SER A 115 10.07 -5.01 1.57
C SER A 115 10.79 -5.36 0.26
N LYS A 116 10.06 -5.96 -0.68
CA LYS A 116 10.50 -6.22 -2.07
C LYS A 116 10.12 -5.03 -2.97
N LYS A 117 10.56 -5.04 -4.23
CA LYS A 117 10.26 -3.99 -5.21
C LYS A 117 8.75 -3.77 -5.35
N ILE A 118 7.98 -4.84 -5.52
CA ILE A 118 6.52 -4.75 -5.66
C ILE A 118 5.83 -4.08 -4.46
N HIS A 119 6.33 -4.34 -3.24
CA HIS A 119 5.82 -3.71 -2.02
C HIS A 119 6.07 -2.19 -2.02
N LYS A 120 7.26 -1.78 -2.47
CA LYS A 120 7.60 -0.36 -2.59
C LYS A 120 6.69 0.37 -3.57
N HIS A 121 6.41 -0.23 -4.74
CA HIS A 121 5.49 0.34 -5.72
C HIS A 121 4.06 0.45 -5.18
N ALA A 122 3.60 -0.56 -4.43
CA ALA A 122 2.29 -0.48 -3.77
C ALA A 122 2.23 0.69 -2.76
N LEU A 123 3.30 0.92 -1.97
CA LEU A 123 3.39 2.08 -1.08
C LEU A 123 3.42 3.41 -1.85
N GLU A 124 4.12 3.48 -2.97
CA GLU A 124 4.16 4.66 -3.84
C GLU A 124 2.78 4.96 -4.45
N LEU A 125 2.05 3.94 -4.91
CA LEU A 125 0.67 4.11 -5.36
C LEU A 125 -0.22 4.69 -4.26
N SER A 126 -0.08 4.22 -3.01
CA SER A 126 -0.81 4.79 -1.88
C SER A 126 -0.48 6.27 -1.66
N LYS A 127 0.80 6.66 -1.77
CA LYS A 127 1.21 8.07 -1.67
C LYS A 127 0.63 8.91 -2.80
N ASN A 128 0.66 8.40 -4.04
CA ASN A 128 0.08 9.08 -5.20
C ASN A 128 -1.44 9.19 -5.09
N ALA A 129 -2.09 8.24 -4.45
CA ALA A 129 -3.50 8.29 -4.10
C ALA A 129 -3.81 9.29 -2.96
N LYS A 130 -2.79 9.93 -2.35
CA LYS A 130 -2.89 10.81 -1.19
C LYS A 130 -3.45 10.10 0.05
N LEU A 131 -3.15 8.81 0.16
CA LEU A 131 -3.52 7.96 1.29
C LEU A 131 -2.31 7.70 2.19
N ILE A 132 -2.56 7.29 3.42
CA ILE A 132 -1.52 6.84 4.33
C ILE A 132 -0.82 5.62 3.70
N PRO A 133 0.50 5.64 3.51
CA PRO A 133 1.23 4.55 2.88
C PRO A 133 1.40 3.37 3.83
N SER A 134 0.29 2.69 4.06
CA SER A 134 0.16 1.49 4.87
C SER A 134 -0.85 0.55 4.23
N LEU A 135 -0.44 -0.66 3.95
CA LEU A 135 -1.21 -1.62 3.16
C LEU A 135 -1.31 -2.97 3.86
N ILE A 136 -2.49 -3.55 3.81
CA ILE A 136 -2.65 -4.98 4.08
C ILE A 136 -2.50 -5.70 2.75
N PHE A 137 -1.76 -6.80 2.72
CA PHE A 137 -1.61 -7.57 1.50
C PHE A 137 -1.54 -9.08 1.76
N LYS A 138 -1.80 -9.84 0.72
CA LYS A 138 -1.54 -11.28 0.67
C LYS A 138 -1.09 -11.71 -0.72
N LYS A 139 -0.29 -12.76 -0.76
CA LYS A 139 0.09 -13.43 -2.00
C LYS A 139 -1.01 -14.40 -2.41
N ILE A 140 -1.39 -14.40 -3.67
CA ILE A 140 -2.40 -15.31 -4.23
C ILE A 140 -1.69 -16.45 -4.95
N ASN A 141 -2.10 -17.67 -4.64
CA ASN A 141 -1.68 -18.85 -5.38
C ASN A 141 -2.61 -19.09 -6.56
N THR A 142 -2.09 -18.96 -7.76
CA THR A 142 -2.85 -19.15 -9.01
C THR A 142 -2.60 -20.50 -9.68
N ASN A 143 -1.86 -21.40 -9.05
CA ASN A 143 -1.51 -22.71 -9.67
C ASN A 143 -2.75 -23.54 -10.07
N LYS A 144 -3.88 -23.34 -9.40
CA LYS A 144 -5.15 -24.02 -9.70
C LYS A 144 -6.12 -23.17 -10.50
N VAL A 145 -5.73 -21.95 -10.89
CA VAL A 145 -6.57 -21.00 -11.60
C VAL A 145 -6.27 -21.10 -13.09
N LYS A 146 -7.21 -21.57 -13.88
CA LYS A 146 -7.06 -21.71 -15.34
C LYS A 146 -6.96 -20.34 -16.04
N ASN A 147 -7.80 -19.39 -15.62
CA ASN A 147 -7.82 -18.03 -16.15
C ASN A 147 -7.75 -17.02 -15.00
N THR A 148 -6.59 -16.36 -14.85
CA THR A 148 -6.36 -15.41 -13.76
C THR A 148 -7.16 -14.11 -13.91
N ASP A 149 -7.44 -13.68 -15.15
CA ASP A 149 -8.20 -12.45 -15.40
C ASP A 149 -9.67 -12.65 -15.00
N GLU A 150 -10.23 -13.78 -15.37
CA GLU A 150 -11.60 -14.15 -14.98
C GLU A 150 -11.71 -14.30 -13.46
N PHE A 151 -10.74 -14.97 -12.83
CA PHE A 151 -10.70 -15.14 -11.37
C PHE A 151 -10.72 -13.80 -10.63
N PHE A 152 -9.85 -12.85 -11.01
CA PHE A 152 -9.82 -11.55 -10.35
C PHE A 152 -11.05 -10.70 -10.70
N SER A 153 -11.58 -10.80 -11.91
CA SER A 153 -12.82 -10.14 -12.32
C SER A 153 -14.02 -10.62 -11.50
N GLN A 154 -14.17 -11.91 -11.27
CA GLN A 154 -15.23 -12.48 -10.42
C GLN A 154 -15.14 -11.99 -8.97
N LEU A 155 -13.93 -11.69 -8.48
CA LEU A 155 -13.71 -11.07 -7.18
C LEU A 155 -13.92 -9.54 -7.19
N GLY A 156 -14.20 -8.93 -8.35
CA GLY A 156 -14.30 -7.48 -8.51
C GLY A 156 -12.97 -6.76 -8.32
N LEU A 157 -11.85 -7.42 -8.62
CA LEU A 157 -10.50 -6.89 -8.44
C LEU A 157 -9.86 -6.54 -9.78
N MET A 158 -9.26 -5.36 -9.86
CA MET A 158 -8.47 -4.95 -11.02
C MET A 158 -7.02 -5.40 -10.87
N LYS A 159 -6.51 -6.02 -11.94
CA LYS A 159 -5.13 -6.49 -12.04
C LYS A 159 -4.28 -5.47 -12.81
N PHE A 160 -3.09 -5.21 -12.29
CA PHE A 160 -2.09 -4.33 -12.91
C PHE A 160 -0.73 -5.01 -12.92
N ASN A 161 0.01 -4.89 -14.02
CA ASN A 161 1.41 -5.28 -14.03
C ASN A 161 2.22 -4.20 -13.28
N TYR A 162 3.02 -4.61 -12.30
CA TYR A 162 3.76 -3.66 -11.48
C TYR A 162 4.84 -2.90 -12.28
N LEU A 163 5.37 -3.49 -13.36
CA LEU A 163 6.36 -2.82 -14.22
C LEU A 163 5.77 -1.64 -14.96
N ASP A 164 4.51 -1.76 -15.42
CA ASP A 164 3.82 -0.66 -16.10
C ASP A 164 3.59 0.51 -15.13
N LEU A 165 3.31 0.20 -13.87
CA LEU A 165 3.14 1.20 -12.81
C LEU A 165 4.46 1.82 -12.38
N ALA A 166 5.55 1.05 -12.35
CA ALA A 166 6.88 1.50 -11.94
C ALA A 166 7.51 2.49 -12.94
N TYR A 167 7.25 2.31 -14.21
CA TYR A 167 7.83 3.15 -15.27
C TYR A 167 7.37 4.60 -15.15
N GLN A 168 6.14 4.84 -14.78
CA GLN A 168 5.60 6.21 -14.72
C GLN A 168 5.86 6.94 -13.41
N SER A 169 6.02 6.24 -12.28
CA SER A 169 6.35 6.92 -11.03
C SER A 169 7.67 7.70 -11.13
N LYS A 170 8.61 7.22 -11.94
CA LYS A 170 9.84 7.94 -12.26
C LYS A 170 9.61 9.18 -13.12
N HIS A 171 8.75 9.09 -14.14
CA HIS A 171 8.53 10.21 -15.07
C HIS A 171 7.68 11.33 -14.48
N ILE A 172 6.80 11.06 -13.53
CA ILE A 172 6.04 12.11 -12.82
C ILE A 172 6.98 12.94 -11.95
N SER A 173 7.94 12.32 -11.26
CA SER A 173 8.91 13.05 -10.44
C SER A 173 9.84 13.94 -11.28
N ASP A 174 10.20 13.49 -12.48
CA ASP A 174 11.10 14.20 -13.39
C ASP A 174 10.41 15.37 -14.13
N SER A 175 9.07 15.38 -14.18
CA SER A 175 8.28 16.45 -14.83
C SER A 175 7.92 17.62 -13.91
N ILE A 176 8.11 17.48 -12.60
CA ILE A 176 7.84 18.55 -11.64
C ILE A 176 9.00 19.55 -11.67
N LYS A 177 8.73 20.73 -12.22
CA LYS A 177 9.68 21.87 -12.21
C LYS A 177 9.12 22.97 -11.31
N ILE A 178 10.00 23.58 -10.53
CA ILE A 178 9.63 24.79 -9.78
C ILE A 178 9.47 25.92 -10.80
N VAL A 179 8.24 26.36 -10.99
CA VAL A 179 7.90 27.42 -11.95
C VAL A 179 8.05 28.81 -11.31
N SER A 180 7.79 28.88 -9.99
CA SER A 180 7.97 30.11 -9.22
C SER A 180 8.21 29.80 -7.74
N SER A 181 8.88 30.71 -7.05
CA SER A 181 9.00 30.68 -5.59
C SER A 181 8.69 32.06 -5.02
N ALA A 182 7.97 32.12 -3.92
CA ALA A 182 7.70 33.35 -3.18
C ALA A 182 8.16 33.19 -1.74
N LYS A 183 8.82 34.22 -1.19
CA LYS A 183 9.09 34.32 0.24
C LYS A 183 7.86 34.88 0.92
N VAL A 184 7.19 34.07 1.72
CA VAL A 184 6.08 34.54 2.55
C VAL A 184 6.66 34.91 3.92
N PRO A 185 6.61 36.19 4.34
CA PRO A 185 7.01 36.53 5.70
C PRO A 185 5.99 35.93 6.66
N LEU A 186 6.48 35.06 7.54
CA LEU A 186 5.66 34.56 8.63
C LEU A 186 5.57 35.66 9.70
N PRO A 187 4.38 36.02 10.19
CA PRO A 187 4.26 36.92 11.33
C PRO A 187 4.96 36.26 12.52
N TYR A 188 5.79 37.02 13.19
CA TYR A 188 6.42 36.55 14.44
C TYR A 188 5.30 36.20 15.42
N VAL A 189 5.30 34.98 15.88
CA VAL A 189 4.51 34.58 17.05
C VAL A 189 5.41 34.87 18.24
N ASP A 190 5.08 35.97 18.96
CA ASP A 190 5.69 36.26 20.26
C ASP A 190 5.36 35.18 21.29
#